data_c74f78d187506315764b1bba04514598
#
_entry.id   c74f78d187506315764b1bba04514598
#
_cell.length_a   1.000
_cell.length_b   1.000
_cell.length_c   1.000
_cell.angle_alpha   90.00
_cell.angle_beta   90.00
_cell.angle_gamma   90.00
#
_symmetry.space_group_name_H-M   'P 1'
#
loop_
_entity.id
_entity.type
_entity.pdbx_description
1 polymer ?
#
loop_
_entity_poly.entity_id
_entity_poly.type
_entity_poly.pdbx_seq_one_letter_code
_entity_poly.pdbx_strand_id
1 'polypeptide(L)'
;MFKIIPKKNKAAEIICNLNKIDTKQLKEIKSTLDKYGMIYFQKQKLNSKNYLNFAKKFGKPANYPRLKGLNKKYPQITVVQRKFTDKGPSFGEQFHTDSSYTKKPPRYTMLLSKLVPKKGVANTDFSSQYLAYEKLSKNYKNCLLYTSPSPRDSGK
;
A
#
# COMPACT_ATOMS: atom_id res chain seq x y z
N MET A 1 21.54 4.97 9.48
CA MET A 1 20.58 5.96 10.04
C MET A 1 19.16 5.39 9.89
N PHE A 2 18.38 5.38 10.96
CA PHE A 2 16.94 5.03 10.96
C PHE A 2 16.16 6.15 11.65
N LYS A 3 15.16 6.72 11.00
CA LYS A 3 14.36 7.81 11.55
C LYS A 3 12.93 7.74 11.04
N ILE A 4 11.95 7.93 11.92
CA ILE A 4 10.53 8.03 11.59
C ILE A 4 10.11 9.48 11.72
N ILE A 5 9.49 10.02 10.68
CA ILE A 5 9.03 11.41 10.59
C ILE A 5 7.53 11.41 10.34
N PRO A 6 6.71 11.67 11.36
CA PRO A 6 5.26 11.82 11.18
C PRO A 6 4.95 12.94 10.18
N LYS A 7 3.93 12.73 9.37
CA LYS A 7 3.40 13.70 8.42
C LYS A 7 1.94 14.00 8.74
N LYS A 8 1.42 15.06 8.15
CA LYS A 8 -0.01 15.38 8.23
C LYS A 8 -0.87 14.24 7.66
N ASN A 9 -2.15 14.21 8.01
CA ASN A 9 -3.15 13.29 7.45
C ASN A 9 -2.85 11.80 7.66
N LYS A 10 -2.30 11.43 8.82
CA LYS A 10 -2.03 10.02 9.16
C LYS A 10 -1.11 9.34 8.14
N ALA A 11 0.07 9.90 7.97
CA ALA A 11 1.15 9.33 7.18
C ALA A 11 2.48 9.44 7.92
N ALA A 12 3.49 8.64 7.55
CA ALA A 12 4.84 8.81 8.05
C ALA A 12 5.90 8.52 6.98
N GLU A 13 6.95 9.31 6.98
CA GLU A 13 8.18 9.04 6.23
C GLU A 13 9.15 8.25 7.10
N ILE A 14 9.75 7.21 6.54
CA ILE A 14 10.78 6.45 7.22
C ILE A 14 12.10 6.56 6.44
N ILE A 15 13.09 7.15 7.07
CA ILE A 15 14.43 7.27 6.51
C ILE A 15 15.22 6.04 6.95
N CYS A 16 15.54 5.16 6.03
CA CYS A 16 16.38 3.98 6.25
C CYS A 16 16.88 3.42 4.91
N ASN A 17 17.75 2.43 4.97
CA ASN A 17 18.09 1.60 3.81
C ASN A 17 17.38 0.25 3.95
N LEU A 18 16.37 0.02 3.11
CA LEU A 18 15.55 -1.21 3.15
C LEU A 18 16.35 -2.50 2.86
N ASN A 19 17.53 -2.40 2.26
CA ASN A 19 18.41 -3.55 2.07
C ASN A 19 19.14 -3.96 3.36
N LYS A 20 19.16 -3.10 4.40
CA LYS A 20 19.96 -3.28 5.62
C LYS A 20 19.14 -3.13 6.90
N ILE A 21 17.83 -3.32 6.85
CA ILE A 21 16.98 -3.24 8.05
C ILE A 21 17.15 -4.49 8.93
N ASP A 22 17.29 -4.28 10.22
CA ASP A 22 17.30 -5.32 11.25
C ASP A 22 15.89 -5.64 11.78
N THR A 23 15.80 -6.60 12.70
CA THR A 23 14.53 -7.05 13.27
C THR A 23 13.83 -5.97 14.10
N LYS A 24 14.60 -5.13 14.84
CA LYS A 24 14.05 -4.04 15.65
C LYS A 24 13.44 -2.97 14.73
N GLN A 25 14.18 -2.53 13.75
CA GLN A 25 13.71 -1.57 12.74
C GLN A 25 12.46 -2.08 11.99
N LEU A 26 12.42 -3.38 11.64
CA LEU A 26 11.25 -3.98 11.02
C LEU A 26 10.01 -3.92 11.91
N LYS A 27 10.15 -4.18 13.22
CA LYS A 27 9.04 -4.03 14.19
C LYS A 27 8.55 -2.59 14.24
N GLU A 28 9.47 -1.63 14.27
CA GLU A 28 9.14 -0.20 14.27
C GLU A 28 8.45 0.23 12.96
N ILE A 29 8.88 -0.28 11.80
CA ILE A 29 8.23 -0.04 10.51
C ILE A 29 6.78 -0.56 10.55
N LYS A 30 6.56 -1.78 11.03
CA LYS A 30 5.22 -2.40 11.10
C LYS A 30 4.30 -1.61 12.04
N SER A 31 4.76 -1.30 13.25
CA SER A 31 3.97 -0.51 14.20
C SER A 31 3.66 0.90 13.69
N THR A 32 4.60 1.50 12.96
CA THR A 32 4.38 2.79 12.31
C THR A 32 3.30 2.69 11.22
N LEU A 33 3.35 1.64 10.39
CA LEU A 33 2.33 1.40 9.37
C LEU A 33 0.94 1.19 10.00
N ASP A 34 0.84 0.38 11.04
CA ASP A 34 -0.43 0.14 11.74
C ASP A 34 -0.97 1.43 12.40
N LYS A 35 -0.08 2.29 12.93
CA LYS A 35 -0.46 3.59 13.54
C LYS A 35 -0.93 4.62 12.52
N TYR A 36 -0.24 4.73 11.40
CA TYR A 36 -0.48 5.81 10.42
C TYR A 36 -1.29 5.36 9.20
N GLY A 37 -1.40 4.06 8.94
CA GLY A 37 -2.09 3.52 7.77
C GLY A 37 -1.30 3.64 6.46
N MET A 38 -0.41 4.62 6.32
CA MET A 38 0.45 4.82 5.17
C MET A 38 1.84 5.25 5.61
N ILE A 39 2.85 4.58 5.07
CA ILE A 39 4.27 4.96 5.24
C ILE A 39 4.96 4.99 3.89
N TYR A 40 5.99 5.81 3.78
CA TYR A 40 6.80 5.84 2.57
C TYR A 40 8.30 5.99 2.86
N PHE A 41 9.09 5.55 1.90
CA PHE A 41 10.54 5.53 1.96
C PHE A 41 11.09 6.20 0.71
N GLN A 42 11.82 7.29 0.86
CA GLN A 42 12.44 7.97 -0.26
C GLN A 42 13.78 7.33 -0.66
N LYS A 43 14.20 7.56 -1.90
CA LYS A 43 15.54 7.23 -2.42
C LYS A 43 15.95 5.76 -2.23
N GLN A 44 15.00 4.83 -2.33
CA GLN A 44 15.29 3.40 -2.23
C GLN A 44 15.79 2.82 -3.55
N LYS A 45 16.90 2.07 -3.50
CA LYS A 45 17.43 1.31 -4.65
C LYS A 45 17.20 -0.18 -4.42
N LEU A 46 16.04 -0.69 -4.85
CA LEU A 46 15.67 -2.09 -4.73
C LEU A 46 15.58 -2.73 -6.12
N ASN A 47 16.26 -3.86 -6.30
CA ASN A 47 15.96 -4.77 -7.41
C ASN A 47 14.76 -5.67 -7.06
N SER A 48 14.26 -6.43 -8.02
CA SER A 48 13.07 -7.27 -7.83
C SER A 48 13.24 -8.30 -6.71
N LYS A 49 14.44 -8.88 -6.54
CA LYS A 49 14.76 -9.83 -5.47
C LYS A 49 14.63 -9.15 -4.08
N ASN A 50 15.30 -8.02 -3.92
CA ASN A 50 15.30 -7.29 -2.64
C ASN A 50 13.93 -6.71 -2.30
N TYR A 51 13.18 -6.23 -3.30
CA TYR A 51 11.80 -5.78 -3.14
C TYR A 51 10.90 -6.91 -2.66
N LEU A 52 10.94 -8.08 -3.30
CA LEU A 52 10.16 -9.24 -2.88
C LEU A 52 10.60 -9.76 -1.49
N ASN A 53 11.90 -9.76 -1.19
CA ASN A 53 12.40 -10.14 0.13
C ASN A 53 11.93 -9.19 1.23
N PHE A 54 11.85 -7.89 0.94
CA PHE A 54 11.28 -6.94 1.88
C PHE A 54 9.77 -7.19 2.07
N ALA A 55 9.02 -7.41 1.00
CA ALA A 55 7.59 -7.72 1.07
C ALA A 55 7.31 -8.98 1.90
N LYS A 56 8.12 -10.03 1.76
CA LYS A 56 8.01 -11.27 2.54
C LYS A 56 8.12 -11.07 4.06
N LYS A 57 8.77 -10.01 4.52
CA LYS A 57 8.86 -9.67 5.95
C LYS A 57 7.50 -9.23 6.54
N PHE A 58 6.54 -8.85 5.70
CA PHE A 58 5.18 -8.47 6.09
C PHE A 58 4.17 -9.62 5.99
N GLY A 59 4.52 -10.69 5.31
CA GLY A 59 3.68 -11.86 5.12
C GLY A 59 3.97 -12.57 3.80
N LYS A 60 3.12 -13.50 3.41
CA LYS A 60 3.23 -14.20 2.11
C LYS A 60 2.71 -13.30 0.99
N PRO A 61 3.56 -12.84 0.06
CA PRO A 61 3.09 -12.05 -1.08
C PRO A 61 2.15 -12.87 -1.96
N ALA A 62 1.04 -12.27 -2.35
CA ALA A 62 0.06 -12.87 -3.26
C ALA A 62 0.29 -12.40 -4.70
N ASN A 63 -0.20 -13.17 -5.66
CA ASN A 63 -0.29 -12.71 -7.04
C ASN A 63 -1.49 -11.76 -7.16
N TYR A 64 -1.33 -10.69 -7.94
CA TYR A 64 -2.45 -9.81 -8.22
C TYR A 64 -3.36 -10.46 -9.28
N PRO A 65 -4.67 -10.63 -8.98
CA PRO A 65 -5.51 -11.49 -9.81
C PRO A 65 -5.83 -10.95 -11.21
N ARG A 66 -5.74 -9.65 -11.41
CA ARG A 66 -6.14 -8.97 -12.66
C ARG A 66 -5.00 -8.66 -13.62
N LEU A 67 -3.75 -8.79 -13.20
CA LEU A 67 -2.59 -8.46 -14.02
C LEU A 67 -1.54 -9.55 -13.93
N LYS A 68 -0.79 -9.71 -15.01
CA LYS A 68 0.32 -10.66 -15.05
C LYS A 68 1.47 -10.18 -14.15
N GLY A 69 2.14 -11.14 -13.51
CA GLY A 69 3.39 -10.88 -12.80
C GLY A 69 4.52 -10.44 -13.73
N LEU A 70 5.55 -9.86 -13.17
CA LEU A 70 6.72 -9.36 -13.90
C LEU A 70 7.34 -10.41 -14.83
N ASN A 71 7.48 -11.64 -14.33
CA ASN A 71 7.95 -12.81 -15.07
C ASN A 71 7.74 -14.08 -14.24
N LYS A 72 8.13 -15.25 -14.77
CA LYS A 72 8.02 -16.56 -14.08
C LYS A 72 8.75 -16.59 -12.73
N LYS A 73 9.84 -15.83 -12.56
CA LYS A 73 10.62 -15.77 -11.30
C LYS A 73 9.98 -14.88 -10.25
N TYR A 74 9.23 -13.86 -10.67
CA TYR A 74 8.59 -12.86 -9.78
C TYR A 74 7.11 -12.67 -10.14
N PRO A 75 6.27 -13.71 -10.02
CA PRO A 75 4.86 -13.62 -10.37
C PRO A 75 4.05 -12.72 -9.42
N GLN A 76 4.58 -12.46 -8.21
CA GLN A 76 3.94 -11.58 -7.23
C GLN A 76 4.18 -10.09 -7.47
N ILE A 77 5.13 -9.75 -8.33
CA ILE A 77 5.43 -8.36 -8.68
C ILE A 77 4.66 -8.00 -9.94
N THR A 78 3.73 -7.09 -9.84
CA THR A 78 2.97 -6.57 -10.98
C THR A 78 3.59 -5.27 -11.44
N VAL A 79 3.73 -5.08 -12.75
CA VAL A 79 4.21 -3.84 -13.35
C VAL A 79 3.01 -3.00 -13.77
N VAL A 80 2.88 -1.81 -13.20
CA VAL A 80 1.95 -0.79 -13.66
C VAL A 80 2.76 0.29 -14.37
N GLN A 81 2.52 0.47 -15.65
CA GLN A 81 3.23 1.41 -16.49
C GLN A 81 2.23 2.18 -17.35
N ARG A 82 2.44 3.49 -17.49
CA ARG A 82 1.77 4.33 -18.49
C ARG A 82 2.81 4.86 -19.45
N LYS A 83 2.58 4.65 -20.72
CA LYS A 83 3.39 5.22 -21.79
C LYS A 83 2.78 6.56 -22.23
N PHE A 84 3.58 7.41 -22.78
CA PHE A 84 3.16 8.70 -23.31
C PHE A 84 2.11 8.57 -24.45
N THR A 85 2.13 7.44 -25.17
CA THR A 85 1.17 7.11 -26.23
C THR A 85 -0.15 6.53 -25.73
N ASP A 86 -0.26 6.15 -24.44
CA ASP A 86 -1.45 5.51 -23.92
C ASP A 86 -2.60 6.55 -23.81
N LYS A 87 -3.75 6.19 -24.37
CA LYS A 87 -5.00 6.97 -24.31
C LYS A 87 -5.93 6.40 -23.22
N GLY A 88 -6.85 7.21 -22.72
CA GLY A 88 -7.84 6.80 -21.72
C GLY A 88 -7.35 6.93 -20.27
N PRO A 89 -8.14 6.45 -19.29
CA PRO A 89 -7.86 6.58 -17.87
C PRO A 89 -6.60 5.81 -17.44
N SER A 90 -5.91 6.30 -16.43
CA SER A 90 -4.78 5.61 -15.83
C SER A 90 -5.24 4.44 -14.96
N PHE A 91 -4.41 3.41 -14.84
CA PHE A 91 -4.69 2.32 -13.90
C PHE A 91 -4.71 2.88 -12.47
N GLY A 92 -5.81 2.64 -11.75
CA GLY A 92 -5.95 3.11 -10.38
C GLY A 92 -6.19 4.62 -10.23
N GLU A 93 -6.74 5.29 -11.24
CA GLU A 93 -6.96 6.75 -11.24
C GLU A 93 -7.97 7.21 -10.19
N GLN A 94 -8.96 6.40 -9.87
CA GLN A 94 -9.96 6.73 -8.86
C GLN A 94 -9.54 6.22 -7.48
N PHE A 95 -9.99 6.90 -6.41
CA PHE A 95 -9.80 6.41 -5.05
C PHE A 95 -10.43 5.03 -4.87
N HIS A 96 -9.67 4.09 -4.38
CA HIS A 96 -10.09 2.70 -4.19
C HIS A 96 -9.31 2.05 -3.04
N THR A 97 -9.80 0.92 -2.59
CA THR A 97 -9.07 0.00 -1.71
C THR A 97 -8.63 -1.21 -2.51
N ASP A 98 -7.35 -1.56 -2.44
CA ASP A 98 -6.80 -2.66 -3.23
C ASP A 98 -7.40 -4.01 -2.86
N SER A 99 -7.87 -4.72 -3.89
CA SER A 99 -8.34 -6.11 -3.82
C SER A 99 -9.37 -6.41 -2.72
N SER A 100 -10.13 -5.41 -2.26
CA SER A 100 -11.18 -5.56 -1.24
C SER A 100 -12.27 -6.57 -1.62
N TYR A 101 -12.45 -6.83 -2.91
CA TYR A 101 -13.41 -7.79 -3.49
C TYR A 101 -12.96 -9.26 -3.37
N THR A 102 -11.78 -9.54 -2.88
CA THR A 102 -11.28 -10.92 -2.72
C THR A 102 -11.73 -11.52 -1.39
N LYS A 103 -11.91 -12.86 -1.33
CA LYS A 103 -12.26 -13.57 -0.09
C LYS A 103 -11.29 -13.30 1.06
N LYS A 104 -10.01 -13.08 0.74
CA LYS A 104 -8.94 -12.72 1.70
C LYS A 104 -8.20 -11.52 1.17
N PRO A 105 -8.69 -10.30 1.43
CA PRO A 105 -8.01 -9.08 1.01
C PRO A 105 -6.59 -9.02 1.56
N PRO A 106 -5.64 -8.51 0.79
CA PRO A 106 -4.28 -8.31 1.30
C PRO A 106 -4.30 -7.28 2.44
N ARG A 107 -3.59 -7.58 3.51
CA ARG A 107 -3.45 -6.65 4.65
C ARG A 107 -2.65 -5.40 4.25
N TYR A 108 -1.69 -5.56 3.36
CA TYR A 108 -0.78 -4.50 2.92
C TYR A 108 -0.62 -4.53 1.41
N THR A 109 -0.56 -3.36 0.80
CA THR A 109 -0.11 -3.14 -0.57
C THR A 109 1.20 -2.39 -0.56
N MET A 110 2.11 -2.76 -1.44
CA MET A 110 3.44 -2.15 -1.52
C MET A 110 3.72 -1.70 -2.96
N LEU A 111 4.06 -0.44 -3.12
CA LEU A 111 4.41 0.16 -4.41
C LEU A 111 5.89 0.54 -4.44
N LEU A 112 6.57 0.27 -5.55
CA LEU A 112 7.94 0.69 -5.81
C LEU A 112 7.98 1.48 -7.11
N SER A 113 8.18 2.79 -7.02
CA SER A 113 8.34 3.65 -8.19
C SER A 113 9.70 3.41 -8.85
N LYS A 114 9.71 3.11 -10.13
CA LYS A 114 10.90 2.87 -10.96
C LYS A 114 11.21 4.04 -11.88
N LEU A 115 10.17 4.55 -12.53
CA LEU A 115 10.23 5.74 -13.37
C LEU A 115 9.17 6.69 -12.86
N VAL A 116 9.58 7.90 -12.56
CA VAL A 116 8.67 8.96 -12.12
C VAL A 116 8.87 10.17 -13.02
N PRO A 117 7.79 10.85 -13.42
CA PRO A 117 7.89 12.08 -14.19
C PRO A 117 8.44 13.23 -13.35
N LYS A 118 8.51 14.43 -13.91
CA LYS A 118 8.90 15.65 -13.19
C LYS A 118 8.00 15.84 -11.96
N LYS A 119 8.56 16.46 -10.90
CA LYS A 119 7.83 16.76 -9.66
C LYS A 119 6.48 17.46 -9.96
N GLY A 120 5.43 16.99 -9.28
CA GLY A 120 4.07 17.53 -9.42
C GLY A 120 3.24 16.90 -10.53
N VAL A 121 3.81 15.97 -11.30
CA VAL A 121 3.09 15.24 -12.36
C VAL A 121 2.96 13.77 -11.92
N ALA A 122 1.77 13.19 -12.11
CA ALA A 122 1.45 11.79 -11.77
C ALA A 122 1.76 11.44 -10.29
N ASN A 123 1.29 12.26 -9.37
CA ASN A 123 1.32 11.95 -7.94
C ASN A 123 0.43 10.74 -7.63
N THR A 124 0.77 10.02 -6.55
CA THR A 124 -0.14 9.05 -5.94
C THR A 124 -0.74 9.69 -4.71
N ASP A 125 -2.05 9.88 -4.72
CA ASP A 125 -2.78 10.47 -3.62
C ASP A 125 -3.35 9.37 -2.72
N PHE A 126 -3.31 9.59 -1.40
CA PHE A 126 -3.80 8.66 -0.40
C PHE A 126 -4.87 9.32 0.47
N SER A 127 -5.98 8.61 0.68
CA SER A 127 -7.02 9.00 1.62
C SER A 127 -6.99 8.10 2.85
N SER A 128 -6.96 8.69 4.04
CA SER A 128 -6.90 7.94 5.29
C SER A 128 -8.29 7.50 5.74
N GLN A 129 -8.54 6.19 5.75
CA GLN A 129 -9.76 5.61 6.30
C GLN A 129 -9.86 5.81 7.83
N TYR A 130 -8.75 5.95 8.54
CA TYR A 130 -8.76 6.31 9.96
C TYR A 130 -9.37 7.69 10.18
N LEU A 131 -8.92 8.69 9.41
CA LEU A 131 -9.47 10.03 9.50
C LEU A 131 -10.92 10.10 9.01
N ALA A 132 -11.27 9.35 7.97
CA ALA A 132 -12.64 9.26 7.49
C ALA A 132 -13.56 8.72 8.58
N TYR A 133 -13.21 7.61 9.23
CA TYR A 133 -13.96 7.03 10.33
C TYR A 133 -14.02 7.97 11.54
N GLU A 134 -12.91 8.61 11.93
CA GLU A 134 -12.86 9.56 13.04
C GLU A 134 -13.86 10.72 12.86
N LYS A 135 -14.06 11.18 11.62
CA LYS A 135 -14.97 12.28 11.27
C LYS A 135 -16.45 11.90 11.19
N LEU A 136 -16.78 10.61 11.18
CA LEU A 136 -18.18 10.17 11.16
C LEU A 136 -18.87 10.53 12.48
N SER A 137 -20.15 10.91 12.39
CA SER A 137 -21.00 11.09 13.57
C SER A 137 -21.18 9.76 14.33
N LYS A 138 -21.56 9.84 15.61
CA LYS A 138 -21.84 8.64 16.43
C LYS A 138 -22.89 7.73 15.78
N ASN A 139 -23.94 8.32 15.19
CA ASN A 139 -25.01 7.56 14.53
C ASN A 139 -24.47 6.75 13.33
N TYR A 140 -23.66 7.38 12.47
CA TYR A 140 -23.04 6.67 11.35
C TYR A 140 -22.07 5.56 11.81
N LYS A 141 -21.28 5.81 12.85
CA LYS A 141 -20.40 4.78 13.42
C LYS A 141 -21.18 3.58 13.94
N ASN A 142 -22.28 3.82 14.64
CA ASN A 142 -23.16 2.75 15.12
C ASN A 142 -23.81 2.02 13.94
N CYS A 143 -24.31 2.74 12.94
CA CYS A 143 -24.89 2.14 11.74
C CYS A 143 -23.91 1.19 11.04
N LEU A 144 -22.66 1.60 10.86
CA LEU A 144 -21.63 0.76 10.23
C LEU A 144 -21.35 -0.55 11.00
N LEU A 145 -21.46 -0.53 12.33
CA LEU A 145 -21.27 -1.74 13.14
C LEU A 145 -22.41 -2.75 12.98
N TYR A 146 -23.64 -2.29 12.75
CA TYR A 146 -24.82 -3.16 12.75
C TYR A 146 -25.39 -3.44 11.35
N THR A 147 -25.10 -2.61 10.36
CA THR A 147 -25.74 -2.67 9.03
C THR A 147 -24.78 -3.01 7.89
N SER A 148 -23.48 -2.95 8.12
CA SER A 148 -22.50 -3.33 7.12
C SER A 148 -21.97 -4.72 7.44
N PRO A 149 -22.53 -5.79 6.83
CA PRO A 149 -21.93 -7.11 6.95
C PRO A 149 -20.49 -7.01 6.42
N SER A 150 -19.55 -7.45 7.23
CA SER A 150 -18.18 -7.58 6.77
C SER A 150 -18.17 -8.40 5.48
N PRO A 151 -17.33 -8.06 4.47
CA PRO A 151 -17.15 -8.96 3.32
C PRO A 151 -16.78 -10.39 3.71
N ARG A 152 -16.38 -10.62 4.96
CA ARG A 152 -16.14 -11.95 5.54
C ARG A 152 -17.42 -12.67 5.95
N ASP A 153 -18.51 -11.94 6.20
CA ASP A 153 -19.78 -12.51 6.70
C ASP A 153 -20.75 -12.83 5.55
N SER A 154 -20.51 -12.33 4.34
CA SER A 154 -21.28 -12.62 3.12
C SER A 154 -20.91 -13.96 2.47
N GLY A 155 -20.15 -14.80 3.12
CA GLY A 155 -19.65 -16.10 2.65
C GLY A 155 -20.34 -17.32 3.28
N LYS A 156 -21.66 -17.25 3.52
CA LYS A 156 -22.47 -18.44 3.78
C LYS A 156 -23.21 -18.86 2.53
#